data_ff31d3d4597cd60b191681d1e8e42b1f
#
_entry.id   ff31d3d4597cd60b191681d1e8e42b1f
#
_cell.length_a   1.000
_cell.length_b   1.000
_cell.length_c   1.000
_cell.angle_alpha   90.00
_cell.angle_beta   90.00
_cell.angle_gamma   90.00
#
_symmetry.space_group_name_H-M   'P 1'
#
loop_
_entity.id
_entity.type
_entity.pdbx_description
1 polymer ?
#
loop_
_entity_poly.entity_id
_entity_poly.type
_entity_poly.pdbx_seq_one_letter_code
_entity_poly.pdbx_strand_id
1 'polypeptide(L)'
;HRENPFDDFKDQPLLPGKMSAFGPAMSWGDANADGRPDVHFGGAVGQAGELWINQGDGAFRIVAVPVLQEDAVCEDTDSIWFDADGDGDLDLLVASGSTEFAERDYRLLNRLYINQGVGDDGLTPRFTRAPDAALAGLSFSTGTIAAADFDADGDVDLFLGSRSVPGRYPVAPASHLLINETEGGEVRFVDATDTLAS
;
A
#
# COMPACT_ATOMS: atom_id res chain seq x y z
N HIS A 1 -13.19 7.68 6.54
CA HIS A 1 -11.97 8.45 6.27
C HIS A 1 -12.19 9.93 6.61
N ARG A 2 -11.33 10.50 7.42
CA ARG A 2 -11.39 11.90 7.84
C ARG A 2 -9.98 12.45 7.91
N GLU A 3 -9.68 13.42 7.03
CA GLU A 3 -8.39 14.09 6.98
C GLU A 3 -8.12 14.93 8.23
N ASN A 4 -6.85 14.99 8.63
CA ASN A 4 -6.39 15.87 9.68
C ASN A 4 -6.36 17.33 9.19
N PRO A 5 -6.56 18.31 10.08
CA PRO A 5 -6.41 19.71 9.73
C PRO A 5 -4.90 20.06 9.63
N PHE A 6 -4.30 19.76 8.47
CA PHE A 6 -2.92 20.11 8.17
C PHE A 6 -2.85 21.27 7.18
N ASP A 7 -1.91 22.18 7.36
CA ASP A 7 -1.68 23.34 6.48
C ASP A 7 -0.40 23.15 5.66
N ASP A 8 -0.53 22.46 4.53
CA ASP A 8 0.57 22.23 3.59
C ASP A 8 1.30 23.50 3.18
N PHE A 9 0.56 24.62 3.05
CA PHE A 9 1.10 25.88 2.52
C PHE A 9 1.94 26.64 3.54
N LYS A 10 1.81 26.30 4.83
CA LYS A 10 2.62 26.92 5.89
C LYS A 10 4.10 26.60 5.70
N ASP A 11 4.42 25.35 5.39
CA ASP A 11 5.79 24.87 5.25
C ASP A 11 6.26 24.87 3.77
N GLN A 12 5.31 24.74 2.85
CA GLN A 12 5.57 24.69 1.41
C GLN A 12 4.63 25.63 0.63
N PRO A 13 4.83 26.96 0.69
CA PRO A 13 3.90 27.93 0.14
C PRO A 13 3.77 27.92 -1.39
N LEU A 14 4.67 27.21 -2.09
CA LEU A 14 4.65 27.10 -3.56
C LEU A 14 3.91 25.86 -4.06
N LEU A 15 3.37 25.02 -3.18
CA LEU A 15 2.58 23.86 -3.60
C LEU A 15 1.39 24.29 -4.45
N PRO A 16 1.07 23.58 -5.57
CA PRO A 16 -0.08 23.90 -6.42
C PRO A 16 -1.42 23.52 -5.79
N GLY A 17 -1.42 22.70 -4.74
CA GLY A 17 -2.58 22.21 -4.01
C GLY A 17 -2.17 21.47 -2.75
N LYS A 18 -3.13 21.09 -1.92
CA LYS A 18 -2.86 20.28 -0.74
C LYS A 18 -2.34 18.90 -1.13
N MET A 19 -1.29 18.46 -0.46
CA MET A 19 -0.65 17.15 -0.65
C MET A 19 -0.81 16.23 0.58
N SER A 20 -1.45 16.73 1.64
CA SER A 20 -1.77 15.99 2.87
C SER A 20 -3.13 15.31 2.85
N ALA A 21 -3.93 15.46 1.81
CA ALA A 21 -5.31 14.99 1.75
C ALA A 21 -5.58 14.26 0.42
N PHE A 22 -4.96 13.12 0.24
CA PHE A 22 -5.07 12.33 -0.99
C PHE A 22 -5.86 11.02 -0.87
N GLY A 23 -6.35 10.73 0.30
CA GLY A 23 -7.13 9.53 0.56
C GLY A 23 -8.63 9.67 0.23
N PRO A 24 -9.41 8.61 0.51
CA PRO A 24 -8.90 7.28 0.83
C PRO A 24 -8.44 6.50 -0.39
N ALA A 25 -7.39 5.67 -0.22
CA ALA A 25 -7.13 4.56 -1.12
C ALA A 25 -8.34 3.62 -1.15
N MET A 26 -8.62 2.99 -2.30
CA MET A 26 -9.67 1.98 -2.41
C MET A 26 -9.27 0.94 -3.45
N SER A 27 -9.30 -0.33 -3.07
CA SER A 27 -9.00 -1.43 -3.98
C SER A 27 -9.92 -2.63 -3.78
N TRP A 28 -10.13 -3.37 -4.87
CA TRP A 28 -11.00 -4.55 -4.91
C TRP A 28 -10.16 -5.80 -5.11
N GLY A 29 -10.42 -6.83 -4.30
CA GLY A 29 -9.79 -8.15 -4.39
C GLY A 29 -10.60 -9.18 -3.61
N ASP A 30 -10.50 -10.44 -3.98
CA ASP A 30 -11.11 -11.56 -3.25
C ASP A 30 -10.16 -11.94 -2.09
N ALA A 31 -10.32 -11.28 -0.96
CA ALA A 31 -9.40 -11.41 0.18
C ALA A 31 -9.57 -12.73 0.96
N ASN A 32 -10.72 -13.39 0.83
CA ASN A 32 -11.05 -14.62 1.55
C ASN A 32 -11.23 -15.85 0.64
N ALA A 33 -10.90 -15.72 -0.66
CA ALA A 33 -10.98 -16.76 -1.68
C ALA A 33 -12.38 -17.38 -1.82
N ASP A 34 -13.45 -16.58 -1.64
CA ASP A 34 -14.83 -17.03 -1.75
C ASP A 34 -15.46 -16.78 -3.14
N GLY A 35 -14.69 -16.21 -4.08
CA GLY A 35 -15.07 -15.91 -5.44
C GLY A 35 -15.82 -14.58 -5.59
N ARG A 36 -15.91 -13.76 -4.55
CA ARG A 36 -16.55 -12.44 -4.57
C ARG A 36 -15.53 -11.34 -4.25
N PRO A 37 -15.52 -10.23 -5.00
CA PRO A 37 -14.59 -9.15 -4.70
C PRO A 37 -14.96 -8.45 -3.38
N ASP A 38 -13.98 -8.33 -2.50
CA ASP A 38 -13.98 -7.57 -1.27
C ASP A 38 -13.39 -6.19 -1.50
N VAL A 39 -13.48 -5.30 -0.52
CA VAL A 39 -12.98 -3.92 -0.64
C VAL A 39 -12.07 -3.57 0.52
N HIS A 40 -10.89 -3.06 0.19
CA HIS A 40 -10.05 -2.33 1.13
C HIS A 40 -10.27 -0.82 0.97
N PHE A 41 -10.50 -0.13 2.08
CA PHE A 41 -10.47 1.33 2.17
C PHE A 41 -9.31 1.77 3.05
N GLY A 42 -8.44 2.59 2.50
CA GLY A 42 -7.30 3.14 3.23
C GLY A 42 -7.70 4.13 4.32
N GLY A 43 -6.87 4.22 5.35
CA GLY A 43 -7.02 5.17 6.46
C GLY A 43 -6.28 6.49 6.22
N ALA A 44 -6.69 7.57 6.88
CA ALA A 44 -5.90 8.77 7.06
C ALA A 44 -5.03 8.64 8.30
N VAL A 45 -4.07 9.53 8.49
CA VAL A 45 -3.23 9.56 9.69
C VAL A 45 -4.06 9.50 10.97
N GLY A 46 -3.84 8.48 11.79
CA GLY A 46 -4.59 8.20 13.01
C GLY A 46 -5.85 7.35 12.81
N GLN A 47 -6.10 6.87 11.59
CA GLN A 47 -7.24 6.01 11.25
C GLN A 47 -6.70 4.77 10.53
N ALA A 48 -7.08 3.59 10.99
CA ALA A 48 -6.72 2.35 10.31
C ALA A 48 -7.47 2.19 8.98
N GLY A 49 -6.85 1.51 8.02
CA GLY A 49 -7.57 0.98 6.87
C GLY A 49 -8.65 -0.03 7.29
N GLU A 50 -9.68 -0.14 6.48
CA GLU A 50 -10.82 -1.04 6.71
C GLU A 50 -10.94 -2.07 5.60
N LEU A 51 -11.19 -3.33 5.99
CA LEU A 51 -11.50 -4.40 5.06
C LEU A 51 -13.00 -4.76 5.16
N TRP A 52 -13.67 -4.70 4.01
CA TRP A 52 -15.09 -4.94 3.88
C TRP A 52 -15.32 -6.21 3.04
N ILE A 53 -15.77 -7.28 3.67
CA ILE A 53 -16.02 -8.59 3.05
C ILE A 53 -17.42 -8.61 2.43
N ASN A 54 -17.46 -8.97 1.16
CA ASN A 54 -18.68 -9.11 0.36
C ASN A 54 -19.48 -10.35 0.80
N GLN A 55 -20.70 -10.14 1.31
CA GLN A 55 -21.57 -11.22 1.78
C GLN A 55 -22.43 -11.83 0.65
N GLY A 56 -22.31 -11.32 -0.60
CA GLY A 56 -23.28 -11.53 -1.66
C GLY A 56 -24.49 -10.59 -1.51
N ASP A 57 -25.44 -10.66 -2.40
CA ASP A 57 -26.68 -9.87 -2.40
C ASP A 57 -26.55 -8.35 -2.23
N GLY A 58 -25.32 -7.80 -2.39
CA GLY A 58 -24.99 -6.37 -2.24
C GLY A 58 -24.69 -5.95 -0.81
N ALA A 59 -24.60 -6.87 0.15
CA ALA A 59 -24.18 -6.57 1.52
C ALA A 59 -22.68 -6.72 1.70
N PHE A 60 -22.10 -5.87 2.57
CA PHE A 60 -20.71 -5.95 3.00
C PHE A 60 -20.63 -5.95 4.52
N ARG A 61 -19.63 -6.65 5.05
CA ARG A 61 -19.32 -6.72 6.48
C ARG A 61 -17.90 -6.23 6.74
N ILE A 62 -17.73 -5.25 7.59
CA ILE A 62 -16.41 -4.84 8.07
C ILE A 62 -15.85 -5.94 8.96
N VAL A 63 -14.61 -6.33 8.71
CA VAL A 63 -13.87 -7.28 9.54
C VAL A 63 -12.66 -6.60 10.20
N ALA A 64 -12.34 -7.04 11.41
CA ALA A 64 -11.17 -6.54 12.12
C ALA A 64 -9.91 -7.23 11.59
N VAL A 65 -8.95 -6.42 11.11
CA VAL A 65 -7.62 -6.86 10.69
C VAL A 65 -6.59 -6.18 11.58
N PRO A 66 -6.04 -6.88 12.61
CA PRO A 66 -5.19 -6.26 13.63
C PRO A 66 -3.98 -5.50 13.05
N VAL A 67 -3.31 -6.04 12.05
CA VAL A 67 -2.13 -5.41 11.44
C VAL A 67 -2.44 -4.07 10.77
N LEU A 68 -3.66 -3.87 10.23
CA LEU A 68 -4.08 -2.57 9.71
C LEU A 68 -4.29 -1.55 10.85
N GLN A 69 -4.73 -2.01 12.03
CA GLN A 69 -4.88 -1.14 13.21
C GLN A 69 -3.53 -0.67 13.75
N GLU A 70 -2.51 -1.52 13.72
CA GLU A 70 -1.14 -1.19 14.14
C GLU A 70 -0.53 -0.09 13.28
N ASP A 71 -0.87 -0.07 12.00
CA ASP A 71 -0.36 0.88 11.01
C ASP A 71 -1.23 2.14 10.81
N ALA A 72 -2.20 2.38 11.68
CA ALA A 72 -3.10 3.55 11.63
C ALA A 72 -2.38 4.91 11.69
N VAL A 73 -1.07 4.94 11.99
CA VAL A 73 -0.25 6.16 12.02
C VAL A 73 0.18 6.63 10.63
N CYS A 74 0.01 5.79 9.61
CA CYS A 74 0.36 6.08 8.23
C CYS A 74 -0.79 6.78 7.50
N GLU A 75 -0.50 7.37 6.35
CA GLU A 75 -1.49 7.90 5.40
C GLU A 75 -1.55 6.96 4.19
N ASP A 76 -2.70 6.35 3.93
CA ASP A 76 -2.90 5.41 2.84
C ASP A 76 -3.30 6.14 1.57
N THR A 77 -2.42 6.17 0.58
CA THR A 77 -2.63 6.92 -0.66
C THR A 77 -3.11 6.07 -1.82
N ASP A 78 -2.73 4.79 -1.85
CA ASP A 78 -3.14 3.81 -2.85
C ASP A 78 -3.06 2.40 -2.27
N SER A 79 -3.75 1.44 -2.89
CA SER A 79 -3.63 0.01 -2.52
C SER A 79 -3.95 -0.90 -3.68
N ILE A 80 -3.31 -2.07 -3.71
CA ILE A 80 -3.55 -3.12 -4.71
C ILE A 80 -3.55 -4.50 -4.06
N TRP A 81 -4.21 -5.43 -4.76
CA TRP A 81 -4.25 -6.84 -4.42
C TRP A 81 -3.50 -7.65 -5.48
N PHE A 82 -2.61 -8.53 -5.07
CA PHE A 82 -1.91 -9.48 -5.92
C PHE A 82 -1.33 -10.60 -5.06
N ASP A 83 -0.98 -11.72 -5.66
CA ASP A 83 -0.28 -12.84 -5.01
C ASP A 83 1.22 -12.51 -4.98
N ALA A 84 1.75 -12.15 -3.82
CA ALA A 84 3.14 -11.71 -3.67
C ALA A 84 4.11 -12.83 -3.29
N ASP A 85 3.61 -13.90 -2.64
CA ASP A 85 4.45 -15.02 -2.19
C ASP A 85 4.25 -16.31 -3.00
N GLY A 86 3.34 -16.30 -3.97
CA GLY A 86 3.09 -17.40 -4.89
C GLY A 86 2.25 -18.54 -4.30
N ASP A 87 1.48 -18.28 -3.23
CA ASP A 87 0.64 -19.28 -2.57
C ASP A 87 -0.78 -19.39 -3.14
N GLY A 88 -1.18 -18.43 -3.98
CA GLY A 88 -2.47 -18.36 -4.67
C GLY A 88 -3.52 -17.52 -3.95
N ASP A 89 -3.27 -17.06 -2.74
CA ASP A 89 -4.13 -16.09 -2.03
C ASP A 89 -3.72 -14.65 -2.40
N LEU A 90 -4.67 -13.71 -2.36
CA LEU A 90 -4.35 -12.31 -2.65
C LEU A 90 -3.81 -11.60 -1.41
N ASP A 91 -2.62 -11.02 -1.56
CA ASP A 91 -1.97 -10.16 -0.60
C ASP A 91 -2.35 -8.70 -0.82
N LEU A 92 -2.22 -7.86 0.20
CA LEU A 92 -2.56 -6.46 0.14
C LEU A 92 -1.30 -5.59 0.27
N LEU A 93 -0.98 -4.84 -0.79
CA LEU A 93 0.01 -3.77 -0.74
C LEU A 93 -0.69 -2.42 -0.55
N VAL A 94 -0.26 -1.66 0.46
CA VAL A 94 -0.76 -0.32 0.76
C VAL A 94 0.38 0.68 0.64
N ALA A 95 0.20 1.67 -0.23
CA ALA A 95 1.12 2.79 -0.36
C ALA A 95 0.92 3.80 0.76
N SER A 96 2.03 4.31 1.27
CA SER A 96 2.05 5.39 2.25
C SER A 96 2.56 6.67 1.61
N GLY A 97 1.86 7.78 1.81
CA GLY A 97 2.31 9.06 1.27
C GLY A 97 1.61 10.23 1.93
N SER A 98 2.38 11.23 2.31
CA SER A 98 1.86 12.48 2.86
C SER A 98 2.96 13.55 2.84
N THR A 99 2.57 14.81 2.96
CA THR A 99 3.44 15.94 3.27
C THR A 99 3.43 16.30 4.75
N GLU A 100 2.63 15.61 5.57
CA GLU A 100 2.59 15.80 7.02
C GLU A 100 3.84 15.25 7.74
N PHE A 101 4.62 14.40 7.05
CA PHE A 101 5.80 13.74 7.59
C PHE A 101 7.09 14.36 7.03
N ALA A 102 8.20 14.13 7.72
CA ALA A 102 9.51 14.48 7.20
C ALA A 102 9.92 13.53 6.05
N GLU A 103 10.82 13.97 5.19
CA GLU A 103 11.46 13.10 4.20
C GLU A 103 12.09 11.88 4.91
N ARG A 104 11.82 10.67 4.40
CA ARG A 104 12.29 9.39 4.96
C ARG A 104 11.73 9.03 6.35
N ASP A 105 10.61 9.61 6.73
CA ASP A 105 9.88 9.15 7.93
C ASP A 105 9.43 7.69 7.74
N TYR A 106 9.48 6.87 8.81
CA TYR A 106 9.07 5.46 8.74
C TYR A 106 7.59 5.29 8.34
N ARG A 107 6.76 6.30 8.59
CA ARG A 107 5.34 6.32 8.18
C ARG A 107 5.13 6.46 6.68
N LEU A 108 6.19 6.73 5.93
CA LEU A 108 6.21 6.74 4.46
C LEU A 108 6.68 5.39 3.86
N LEU A 109 6.96 4.39 4.67
CA LEU A 109 7.23 3.03 4.20
C LEU A 109 5.93 2.43 3.66
N ASN A 110 5.99 1.89 2.44
CA ASN A 110 4.89 1.10 1.89
C ASN A 110 4.78 -0.22 2.67
N ARG A 111 3.58 -0.75 2.79
CA ARG A 111 3.29 -1.89 3.67
C ARG A 111 2.65 -3.01 2.88
N LEU A 112 3.29 -4.18 2.90
CA LEU A 112 2.78 -5.40 2.32
C LEU A 112 2.24 -6.30 3.42
N TYR A 113 1.02 -6.74 3.27
CA TYR A 113 0.31 -7.63 4.19
C TYR A 113 0.07 -8.96 3.48
N ILE A 114 0.78 -9.99 3.95
CA ILE A 114 0.69 -11.35 3.41
C ILE A 114 -0.54 -12.04 3.98
N ASN A 115 -1.38 -12.54 3.10
CA ASN A 115 -2.58 -13.30 3.46
C ASN A 115 -2.17 -14.69 3.99
N GLN A 116 -2.77 -15.10 5.09
CA GLN A 116 -2.52 -16.39 5.73
C GLN A 116 -3.79 -17.26 5.68
N GLY A 117 -4.63 -17.01 4.67
CA GLY A 117 -5.94 -17.65 4.55
C GLY A 117 -6.95 -17.16 5.60
N VAL A 118 -8.12 -17.77 5.62
CA VAL A 118 -9.22 -17.37 6.51
C VAL A 118 -9.07 -17.95 7.91
N GLY A 119 -9.62 -17.24 8.89
CA GLY A 119 -9.70 -17.68 10.28
C GLY A 119 -10.73 -18.79 10.50
N ASP A 120 -10.92 -19.17 11.77
CA ASP A 120 -11.83 -20.24 12.17
C ASP A 120 -13.31 -19.96 11.82
N ASP A 121 -13.67 -18.71 11.56
CA ASP A 121 -15.02 -18.32 11.11
C ASP A 121 -15.25 -18.60 9.60
N GLY A 122 -14.20 -19.03 8.87
CA GLY A 122 -14.26 -19.31 7.44
C GLY A 122 -14.55 -18.08 6.56
N LEU A 123 -14.39 -16.86 7.10
CA LEU A 123 -14.78 -15.63 6.43
C LEU A 123 -13.74 -14.52 6.57
N THR A 124 -13.16 -14.36 7.75
CA THR A 124 -12.24 -13.25 8.03
C THR A 124 -10.82 -13.65 7.62
N PRO A 125 -10.22 -12.98 6.61
CA PRO A 125 -8.84 -13.26 6.24
C PRO A 125 -7.89 -12.81 7.35
N ARG A 126 -6.77 -13.51 7.47
CA ARG A 126 -5.70 -13.21 8.43
C ARG A 126 -4.49 -12.72 7.67
N PHE A 127 -3.93 -11.61 8.11
CA PHE A 127 -2.74 -11.04 7.49
C PHE A 127 -1.59 -10.98 8.47
N THR A 128 -0.37 -11.13 7.93
CA THR A 128 0.88 -10.78 8.62
C THR A 128 1.58 -9.69 7.83
N ARG A 129 2.15 -8.69 8.51
CA ARG A 129 2.93 -7.65 7.83
C ARG A 129 4.29 -8.21 7.41
N ALA A 130 4.63 -8.11 6.13
CA ALA A 130 5.96 -8.42 5.63
C ALA A 130 7.00 -7.45 6.23
N PRO A 131 8.27 -7.87 6.43
CA PRO A 131 9.34 -6.97 6.85
C PRO A 131 9.51 -5.81 5.85
N ASP A 132 9.86 -4.61 6.32
CA ASP A 132 10.07 -3.45 5.44
C ASP A 132 11.12 -3.72 4.35
N ALA A 133 12.08 -4.59 4.63
CA ALA A 133 13.10 -5.05 3.67
C ALA A 133 12.52 -5.84 2.49
N ALA A 134 11.33 -6.42 2.62
CA ALA A 134 10.65 -7.12 1.52
C ALA A 134 10.36 -6.18 0.34
N LEU A 135 10.13 -4.88 0.62
CA LEU A 135 9.93 -3.82 -0.38
C LEU A 135 11.18 -2.91 -0.50
N ALA A 136 12.37 -3.49 -0.42
CA ALA A 136 13.66 -2.80 -0.48
C ALA A 136 13.86 -1.71 0.61
N GLY A 137 13.00 -1.64 1.62
CA GLY A 137 13.08 -0.67 2.72
C GLY A 137 12.96 0.80 2.28
N LEU A 138 12.31 1.06 1.15
CA LEU A 138 12.19 2.38 0.56
C LEU A 138 11.15 3.23 1.31
N SER A 139 11.58 4.38 1.83
CA SER A 139 10.73 5.36 2.52
C SER A 139 10.64 6.64 1.71
N PHE A 140 9.50 6.87 1.08
CA PHE A 140 9.18 8.08 0.29
C PHE A 140 7.67 8.27 0.18
N SER A 141 7.23 9.47 -0.18
CA SER A 141 5.79 9.72 -0.35
C SER A 141 5.29 9.10 -1.66
N THR A 142 4.76 7.89 -1.57
CA THR A 142 4.14 7.16 -2.68
C THR A 142 2.76 7.76 -2.96
N GLY A 143 2.41 7.92 -4.22
CA GLY A 143 1.13 8.45 -4.65
C GLY A 143 0.30 7.48 -5.46
N THR A 144 0.93 6.45 -6.03
CA THR A 144 0.26 5.41 -6.83
C THR A 144 1.10 4.15 -6.92
N ILE A 145 0.43 3.02 -7.11
CA ILE A 145 1.05 1.72 -7.36
C ILE A 145 0.53 1.20 -8.70
N ALA A 146 1.41 0.54 -9.45
CA ALA A 146 1.02 -0.32 -10.56
C ALA A 146 1.73 -1.67 -10.43
N ALA A 147 1.04 -2.74 -10.82
CA ALA A 147 1.54 -4.10 -10.76
C ALA A 147 1.44 -4.75 -12.13
N ALA A 148 2.52 -5.39 -12.56
CA ALA A 148 2.60 -6.15 -13.81
C ALA A 148 3.84 -7.05 -13.77
N ASP A 149 3.81 -8.16 -14.50
CA ASP A 149 5.00 -8.94 -14.82
C ASP A 149 5.83 -8.14 -15.85
N PHE A 150 6.85 -7.41 -15.36
CA PHE A 150 7.63 -6.48 -16.18
C PHE A 150 8.75 -7.15 -16.94
N ASP A 151 9.39 -8.17 -16.35
CA ASP A 151 10.52 -8.88 -16.96
C ASP A 151 10.12 -10.21 -17.61
N ALA A 152 8.84 -10.55 -17.57
CA ALA A 152 8.23 -11.74 -18.18
C ALA A 152 8.74 -13.07 -17.58
N ASP A 153 9.00 -13.09 -16.28
CA ASP A 153 9.38 -14.30 -15.55
C ASP A 153 8.19 -15.04 -14.92
N GLY A 154 7.01 -14.41 -14.90
CA GLY A 154 5.73 -14.94 -14.42
C GLY A 154 5.31 -14.42 -13.07
N ASP A 155 6.16 -13.68 -12.37
CA ASP A 155 5.88 -13.06 -11.09
C ASP A 155 5.42 -11.59 -11.27
N VAL A 156 4.71 -11.05 -10.29
CA VAL A 156 4.20 -9.69 -10.38
C VAL A 156 5.18 -8.71 -9.79
N ASP A 157 5.65 -7.76 -10.62
CA ASP A 157 6.51 -6.65 -10.24
C ASP A 157 5.71 -5.40 -9.89
N LEU A 158 6.37 -4.42 -9.27
CA LEU A 158 5.75 -3.22 -8.76
C LEU A 158 6.39 -1.94 -9.31
N PHE A 159 5.58 -1.02 -9.78
CA PHE A 159 5.97 0.37 -9.97
C PHE A 159 5.37 1.21 -8.85
N LEU A 160 6.23 1.90 -8.10
CA LEU A 160 5.86 2.80 -7.02
C LEU A 160 6.08 4.25 -7.47
N GLY A 161 4.99 4.93 -7.82
CA GLY A 161 5.00 6.29 -8.31
C GLY A 161 5.03 7.29 -7.15
N SER A 162 6.12 8.05 -7.02
CA SER A 162 6.22 9.11 -6.01
C SER A 162 5.55 10.39 -6.48
N ARG A 163 4.91 11.12 -5.57
CA ARG A 163 4.17 12.35 -5.87
C ARG A 163 4.92 13.61 -5.48
N SER A 164 5.61 13.60 -4.36
CA SER A 164 6.33 14.76 -3.83
C SER A 164 7.46 14.34 -2.93
N VAL A 165 8.46 15.21 -2.76
CA VAL A 165 9.42 15.11 -1.67
C VAL A 165 8.92 16.00 -0.54
N PRO A 166 8.52 15.43 0.62
CA PRO A 166 8.00 16.20 1.73
C PRO A 166 8.93 17.34 2.15
N GLY A 167 8.39 18.54 2.31
CA GLY A 167 9.16 19.72 2.70
C GLY A 167 10.07 20.32 1.62
N ARG A 168 10.11 19.78 0.39
CA ARG A 168 11.10 20.17 -0.63
C ARG A 168 10.51 20.54 -2.00
N TYR A 169 9.26 20.90 -2.07
CA TYR A 169 8.69 21.35 -3.32
C TYR A 169 9.48 22.59 -3.87
N PRO A 170 9.85 22.67 -5.18
CA PRO A 170 9.42 21.81 -6.29
C PRO A 170 10.43 20.71 -6.70
N VAL A 171 11.18 20.14 -5.78
CA VAL A 171 12.09 19.03 -6.09
C VAL A 171 11.28 17.86 -6.64
N ALA A 172 11.69 17.36 -7.83
CA ALA A 172 11.06 16.19 -8.42
C ALA A 172 11.36 14.94 -7.58
N PRO A 173 10.33 14.16 -7.19
CA PRO A 173 10.54 12.89 -6.50
C PRO A 173 11.04 11.83 -7.47
N ALA A 174 11.75 10.82 -6.94
CA ALA A 174 12.06 9.58 -7.67
C ALA A 174 10.90 8.59 -7.52
N SER A 175 10.55 7.93 -8.61
CA SER A 175 9.69 6.73 -8.59
C SER A 175 10.55 5.48 -8.69
N HIS A 176 10.04 4.33 -8.27
CA HIS A 176 10.82 3.09 -8.17
C HIS A 176 10.14 1.96 -8.93
N LEU A 177 10.96 1.15 -9.62
CA LEU A 177 10.56 -0.12 -10.22
C LEU A 177 11.16 -1.24 -9.37
N LEU A 178 10.33 -2.07 -8.80
CA LEU A 178 10.71 -3.18 -7.93
C LEU A 178 10.45 -4.49 -8.66
N ILE A 179 11.47 -5.27 -8.90
CA ILE A 179 11.37 -6.61 -9.46
C ILE A 179 11.13 -7.62 -8.34
N ASN A 180 10.19 -8.50 -8.55
CA ASN A 180 9.86 -9.57 -7.62
C ASN A 180 10.90 -10.69 -7.75
N GLU A 181 11.65 -10.95 -6.69
CA GLU A 181 12.60 -12.06 -6.58
C GLU A 181 12.21 -12.98 -5.40
N THR A 182 10.90 -13.18 -5.23
CA THR A 182 10.36 -14.06 -4.19
C THR A 182 10.75 -15.52 -4.48
N GLU A 183 11.32 -16.18 -3.50
CA GLU A 183 11.67 -17.60 -3.58
C GLU A 183 11.15 -18.36 -2.36
N GLY A 184 10.47 -19.48 -2.59
CA GLY A 184 10.03 -20.40 -1.54
C GLY A 184 9.06 -19.76 -0.52
N GLY A 185 8.28 -18.75 -0.94
CA GLY A 185 7.35 -18.01 -0.09
C GLY A 185 8.01 -16.90 0.76
N GLU A 186 9.33 -16.69 0.62
CA GLU A 186 10.02 -15.55 1.23
C GLU A 186 9.94 -14.35 0.30
N VAL A 187 9.04 -13.42 0.59
CA VAL A 187 8.78 -12.26 -0.28
C VAL A 187 9.97 -11.31 -0.30
N ARG A 188 10.42 -11.01 -1.51
CA ARG A 188 11.55 -10.13 -1.76
C ARG A 188 11.39 -9.34 -3.05
N PHE A 189 11.35 -8.03 -2.96
CA PHE A 189 11.41 -7.12 -4.10
C PHE A 189 12.75 -6.38 -4.12
N VAL A 190 13.32 -6.23 -5.32
CA VAL A 190 14.61 -5.55 -5.54
C VAL A 190 14.40 -4.30 -6.36
N ASP A 191 14.95 -3.18 -5.90
CA ASP A 191 14.89 -1.91 -6.67
C ASP A 191 15.79 -2.01 -7.90
N ALA A 192 15.16 -2.07 -9.07
CA ALA A 192 15.81 -2.15 -10.37
C ALA A 192 15.75 -0.82 -11.15
N THR A 193 15.33 0.27 -10.53
CA THR A 193 15.10 1.57 -11.18
C THR A 193 16.31 2.03 -11.98
N ASP A 194 17.50 2.02 -11.39
CA ASP A 194 18.71 2.52 -12.04
C ASP A 194 19.21 1.58 -13.17
N THR A 195 18.82 0.32 -13.13
CA THR A 195 19.27 -0.70 -14.10
C THR A 195 18.41 -0.72 -15.35
N LEU A 196 17.09 -0.51 -15.20
CA LEU A 196 16.10 -0.69 -16.26
C LEU A 196 15.59 0.63 -16.84
N ALA A 197 15.77 1.76 -16.15
CA ALA A 197 15.37 3.09 -16.61
C ALA A 197 16.48 3.88 -17.33
N SER A 198 17.59 3.22 -17.71
CA SER A 198 18.75 3.83 -18.34
C SER A 198 18.69 3.77 -19.88
#